data_0886b8e8e447316362533356bf2134a1
#
_entry.id   0886b8e8e447316362533356bf2134a1
#
_cell.length_a   1.000
_cell.length_b   1.000
_cell.length_c   1.000
_cell.angle_alpha   90.00
_cell.angle_beta   90.00
_cell.angle_gamma   90.00
#
_symmetry.space_group_name_H-M   'P 1'
#
loop_
_entity.id
_entity.type
_entity.pdbx_description
1 polymer ?
#
loop_
_entity_poly.entity_id
_entity_poly.type
_entity_poly.pdbx_seq_one_letter_code
_entity_poly.pdbx_strand_id
1 'polypeptide(L)'
;MTYRIQREPAPLAVLALDEECFPHDARVSLDGSVWWLAYYKTEPVAYAGLRVCQEGHNAGLGFLCRVGVIARHRGRGLQKRLIRAREAWARAEGLRELVTYCVLWNCPSINSLIRCGYRFYRPATKWGGKSALYLAKRL
;
A
#
# COMPACT_ATOMS: atom_id res chain seq x y z
N MET A 1 15.06 -12.34 -11.70
CA MET A 1 13.69 -12.79 -11.43
C MET A 1 12.68 -11.84 -12.05
N THR A 2 11.66 -12.36 -12.68
CA THR A 2 10.61 -11.58 -13.31
C THR A 2 9.32 -11.69 -12.47
N TYR A 3 8.73 -10.53 -12.18
CA TYR A 3 7.50 -10.46 -11.39
C TYR A 3 6.37 -9.88 -12.23
N ARG A 4 5.16 -10.38 -11.97
CA ARG A 4 3.94 -9.87 -12.59
C ARG A 4 3.09 -9.23 -11.50
N ILE A 5 2.71 -7.97 -11.70
CA ILE A 5 1.82 -7.24 -10.79
C ILE A 5 0.42 -7.27 -11.38
N GLN A 6 -0.57 -7.66 -10.59
CA GLN A 6 -1.94 -7.79 -11.05
C GLN A 6 -2.92 -7.33 -9.99
N ARG A 7 -3.93 -6.57 -10.41
CA ARG A 7 -5.05 -6.20 -9.55
C ARG A 7 -6.00 -7.40 -9.45
N GLU A 8 -6.37 -7.74 -8.23
CA GLU A 8 -7.21 -8.89 -7.96
C GLU A 8 -8.47 -8.49 -7.19
N PRO A 9 -9.68 -8.88 -7.61
CA PRO A 9 -10.87 -8.68 -6.80
C PRO A 9 -10.90 -9.70 -5.66
N ALA A 10 -11.05 -9.22 -4.42
CA ALA A 10 -11.20 -10.04 -3.20
C ALA A 10 -10.18 -11.20 -3.10
N PRO A 11 -8.86 -10.93 -3.16
CA PRO A 11 -7.87 -11.99 -3.26
C PRO A 11 -7.60 -12.67 -1.90
N LEU A 12 -8.01 -13.90 -1.76
CA LEU A 12 -7.76 -14.67 -0.52
C LEU A 12 -6.27 -14.82 -0.23
N ALA A 13 -5.43 -14.80 -1.27
CA ALA A 13 -3.98 -14.86 -1.10
C ALA A 13 -3.43 -13.72 -0.24
N VAL A 14 -4.09 -12.56 -0.20
CA VAL A 14 -3.69 -11.44 0.65
C VAL A 14 -3.68 -11.85 2.13
N LEU A 15 -4.68 -12.62 2.57
CA LEU A 15 -4.77 -13.03 3.98
C LEU A 15 -3.60 -13.91 4.38
N ALA A 16 -3.21 -14.86 3.52
CA ALA A 16 -2.07 -15.73 3.79
C ALA A 16 -0.75 -14.95 3.79
N LEU A 17 -0.57 -14.05 2.83
CA LEU A 17 0.62 -13.22 2.74
C LEU A 17 0.72 -12.25 3.93
N ASP A 18 -0.40 -11.67 4.35
CA ASP A 18 -0.44 -10.76 5.48
C ASP A 18 -0.06 -11.48 6.78
N GLU A 19 -0.54 -12.70 6.97
CA GLU A 19 -0.17 -13.50 8.13
C GLU A 19 1.32 -13.82 8.15
N GLU A 20 1.90 -14.14 7.00
CA GLU A 20 3.34 -14.41 6.89
C GLU A 20 4.16 -13.16 7.15
N CYS A 21 3.76 -12.00 6.59
CA CYS A 21 4.53 -10.76 6.70
C CYS A 21 4.36 -10.06 8.05
N PHE A 22 3.17 -10.16 8.64
CA PHE A 22 2.81 -9.44 9.88
C PHE A 22 2.08 -10.38 10.85
N PRO A 23 2.75 -11.42 11.34
CA PRO A 23 2.09 -12.46 12.14
C PRO A 23 1.52 -11.97 13.46
N HIS A 24 2.01 -10.85 13.99
CA HIS A 24 1.61 -10.30 15.28
C HIS A 24 0.66 -9.10 15.17
N ASP A 25 0.33 -8.68 13.95
CA ASP A 25 -0.55 -7.54 13.73
C ASP A 25 -2.00 -8.00 13.54
N ALA A 26 -2.93 -7.07 13.70
CA ALA A 26 -4.33 -7.32 13.34
C ALA A 26 -4.43 -7.66 11.86
N ARG A 27 -5.30 -8.61 11.53
CA ARG A 27 -5.49 -9.02 10.13
C ARG A 27 -6.14 -7.89 9.33
N VAL A 28 -5.70 -7.75 8.07
CA VAL A 28 -6.33 -6.79 7.17
C VAL A 28 -7.73 -7.26 6.80
N SER A 29 -8.62 -6.30 6.54
CA SER A 29 -9.93 -6.58 5.95
C SER A 29 -9.82 -6.46 4.44
N LEU A 30 -10.34 -7.44 3.72
CA LEU A 30 -10.38 -7.37 2.25
C LEU A 30 -11.46 -6.43 1.75
N ASP A 31 -12.50 -6.19 2.56
CA ASP A 31 -13.64 -5.37 2.16
C ASP A 31 -13.29 -3.90 2.09
N GLY A 32 -13.84 -3.23 1.09
CA GLY A 32 -13.70 -1.78 0.94
C GLY A 32 -12.36 -1.33 0.39
N SER A 33 -11.48 -2.25 0.02
CA SER A 33 -10.17 -1.92 -0.56
C SER A 33 -9.99 -2.62 -1.89
N VAL A 34 -9.18 -2.00 -2.74
CA VAL A 34 -8.70 -2.61 -3.99
C VAL A 34 -7.34 -3.24 -3.70
N TRP A 35 -7.09 -4.42 -4.22
CA TRP A 35 -5.89 -5.19 -3.91
C TRP A 35 -5.08 -5.53 -5.15
N TRP A 36 -3.77 -5.56 -4.98
CA TRP A 36 -2.81 -6.00 -5.99
C TRP A 36 -1.96 -7.11 -5.41
N LEU A 37 -1.62 -8.07 -6.26
CA LEU A 37 -0.67 -9.13 -5.94
C LEU A 37 0.50 -9.05 -6.89
N ALA A 38 1.68 -9.35 -6.38
CA ALA A 38 2.86 -9.60 -7.19
C ALA A 38 3.09 -11.11 -7.24
N TYR A 39 3.31 -11.62 -8.43
CA TYR A 39 3.54 -13.04 -8.65
C TYR A 39 4.97 -13.27 -9.13
N TYR A 40 5.62 -14.25 -8.56
CA TYR A 40 6.81 -14.86 -9.12
C TYR A 40 6.38 -16.20 -9.71
N LYS A 41 6.42 -16.32 -11.04
CA LYS A 41 5.79 -17.45 -11.74
C LYS A 41 4.29 -17.50 -11.35
N THR A 42 3.84 -18.58 -10.74
CA THR A 42 2.44 -18.73 -10.30
C THR A 42 2.24 -18.43 -8.83
N GLU A 43 3.31 -18.13 -8.08
CA GLU A 43 3.26 -17.94 -6.65
C GLU A 43 3.04 -16.46 -6.30
N PRO A 44 2.01 -16.12 -5.51
CA PRO A 44 1.88 -14.76 -4.99
C PRO A 44 2.94 -14.53 -3.91
N VAL A 45 3.71 -13.45 -4.04
CA VAL A 45 4.87 -13.18 -3.17
C VAL A 45 4.81 -11.81 -2.50
N ALA A 46 3.87 -10.96 -2.90
CA ALA A 46 3.68 -9.64 -2.30
C ALA A 46 2.26 -9.16 -2.56
N TYR A 47 1.81 -8.23 -1.76
CA TYR A 47 0.47 -7.67 -1.86
C TYR A 47 0.45 -6.21 -1.43
N ALA A 48 -0.54 -5.47 -1.89
CA ALA A 48 -0.76 -4.08 -1.47
C ALA A 48 -2.21 -3.68 -1.70
N GLY A 49 -2.72 -2.85 -0.83
CA GLY A 49 -4.10 -2.37 -0.91
C GLY A 49 -4.21 -0.87 -1.09
N LEU A 50 -5.39 -0.45 -1.56
CA LEU A 50 -5.76 0.95 -1.67
C LEU A 50 -7.24 1.09 -1.33
N ARG A 51 -7.54 2.02 -0.43
CA ARG A 51 -8.92 2.35 -0.06
C ARG A 51 -9.25 3.73 -0.58
N VAL A 52 -10.39 3.84 -1.25
CA VAL A 52 -10.86 5.12 -1.80
C VAL A 52 -11.76 5.81 -0.78
N CYS A 53 -11.48 7.10 -0.53
CA CYS A 53 -12.35 7.94 0.29
C CYS A 53 -13.37 8.59 -0.65
N GLN A 54 -14.65 8.32 -0.41
CA GLN A 54 -15.72 8.71 -1.35
C GLN A 54 -16.60 9.84 -0.85
N GLU A 55 -16.45 10.29 0.38
CA GLU A 55 -17.37 11.25 0.99
C GLU A 55 -16.73 12.52 1.49
N GLY A 56 -17.48 13.61 1.41
CA GLY A 56 -17.14 14.90 1.98
C GLY A 56 -15.89 15.50 1.39
N HIS A 57 -15.18 16.26 2.21
CA HIS A 57 -13.94 16.93 1.78
C HIS A 57 -12.79 15.95 1.53
N ASN A 58 -12.94 14.67 1.90
CA ASN A 58 -11.98 13.63 1.60
C ASN A 58 -12.21 12.95 0.24
N ALA A 59 -13.27 13.33 -0.48
CA ALA A 59 -13.52 12.78 -1.82
C ALA A 59 -12.33 13.06 -2.74
N GLY A 60 -11.92 12.06 -3.50
CA GLY A 60 -10.74 12.17 -4.37
C GLY A 60 -9.42 11.79 -3.70
N LEU A 61 -9.46 11.38 -2.44
CA LEU A 61 -8.31 10.84 -1.75
C LEU A 61 -8.31 9.32 -1.79
N GLY A 62 -7.13 8.72 -1.90
CA GLY A 62 -6.92 7.31 -1.68
C GLY A 62 -5.96 7.09 -0.52
N PHE A 63 -6.22 6.05 0.25
CA PHE A 63 -5.35 5.63 1.33
C PHE A 63 -4.59 4.38 0.89
N LEU A 64 -3.25 4.46 0.86
CA LEU A 64 -2.41 3.29 0.60
C LEU A 64 -2.40 2.41 1.84
N CYS A 65 -3.09 1.29 1.74
CA CYS A 65 -3.18 0.33 2.83
C CYS A 65 -1.91 -0.50 2.93
N ARG A 66 -1.94 -1.47 3.84
CA ARG A 66 -0.81 -2.33 4.12
C ARG A 66 -0.21 -2.93 2.84
N VAL A 67 1.12 -2.96 2.80
CA VAL A 67 1.90 -3.64 1.78
C VAL A 67 2.82 -4.64 2.47
N GLY A 68 2.95 -5.83 1.91
CA GLY A 68 3.85 -6.83 2.42
C GLY A 68 4.56 -7.57 1.28
N VAL A 69 5.83 -7.89 1.52
CA VAL A 69 6.65 -8.69 0.61
C VAL A 69 7.24 -9.82 1.45
N ILE A 70 7.06 -11.06 1.02
CA ILE A 70 7.62 -12.18 1.78
C ILE A 70 9.15 -12.13 1.75
N ALA A 71 9.77 -12.61 2.83
CA ALA A 71 11.19 -12.38 3.11
C ALA A 71 12.10 -12.74 1.93
N ARG A 72 11.89 -13.90 1.29
CA ARG A 72 12.77 -14.38 0.21
C ARG A 72 12.70 -13.56 -1.06
N HIS A 73 11.71 -12.66 -1.18
CA HIS A 73 11.54 -11.80 -2.36
C HIS A 73 11.76 -10.32 -2.07
N ARG A 74 12.22 -9.98 -0.86
CA ARG A 74 12.54 -8.59 -0.50
C ARG A 74 13.80 -8.11 -1.21
N GLY A 75 13.96 -6.77 -1.26
CA GLY A 75 15.13 -6.15 -1.88
C GLY A 75 15.13 -6.19 -3.39
N ARG A 76 13.99 -6.44 -4.03
CA ARG A 76 13.87 -6.56 -5.49
C ARG A 76 12.97 -5.50 -6.11
N GLY A 77 12.66 -4.44 -5.35
CA GLY A 77 11.87 -3.32 -5.84
C GLY A 77 10.37 -3.56 -5.93
N LEU A 78 9.84 -4.62 -5.33
CA LEU A 78 8.42 -4.96 -5.42
C LEU A 78 7.53 -3.91 -4.75
N GLN A 79 7.92 -3.37 -3.60
CA GLN A 79 7.13 -2.34 -2.94
C GLN A 79 6.97 -1.12 -3.84
N LYS A 80 8.06 -0.68 -4.47
CA LYS A 80 8.03 0.45 -5.41
C LYS A 80 7.10 0.17 -6.59
N ARG A 81 7.19 -1.02 -7.17
CA ARG A 81 6.30 -1.42 -8.28
C ARG A 81 4.84 -1.45 -7.86
N LEU A 82 4.56 -1.92 -6.64
CA LEU A 82 3.19 -1.92 -6.09
C LEU A 82 2.68 -0.50 -5.84
N ILE A 83 3.54 0.42 -5.40
CA ILE A 83 3.18 1.83 -5.29
C ILE A 83 2.80 2.37 -6.67
N ARG A 84 3.61 2.15 -7.69
CA ARG A 84 3.36 2.63 -9.06
C ARG A 84 2.09 2.06 -9.65
N ALA A 85 1.81 0.79 -9.41
CA ALA A 85 0.58 0.16 -9.89
C ALA A 85 -0.66 0.79 -9.27
N ARG A 86 -0.61 1.06 -7.96
CA ARG A 86 -1.71 1.73 -7.25
C ARG A 86 -1.91 3.16 -7.74
N GLU A 87 -0.82 3.89 -7.99
CA GLU A 87 -0.88 5.25 -8.54
C GLU A 87 -1.54 5.28 -9.92
N ALA A 88 -1.15 4.35 -10.79
CA ALA A 88 -1.72 4.28 -12.14
C ALA A 88 -3.23 4.04 -12.09
N TRP A 89 -3.68 3.12 -11.26
CA TRP A 89 -5.10 2.86 -11.07
C TRP A 89 -5.83 4.09 -10.50
N ALA A 90 -5.22 4.72 -9.49
CA ALA A 90 -5.80 5.88 -8.83
C ALA A 90 -6.00 7.05 -9.81
N ARG A 91 -5.01 7.30 -10.67
CA ARG A 91 -5.13 8.32 -11.72
C ARG A 91 -6.25 8.01 -12.70
N ALA A 92 -6.35 6.75 -13.11
CA ALA A 92 -7.42 6.33 -14.04
C ALA A 92 -8.80 6.49 -13.42
N GLU A 93 -8.92 6.33 -12.09
CA GLU A 93 -10.17 6.50 -11.35
C GLU A 93 -10.45 7.98 -10.98
N GLY A 94 -9.57 8.89 -11.34
CA GLY A 94 -9.74 10.32 -11.06
C GLY A 94 -9.41 10.76 -9.65
N LEU A 95 -8.66 9.96 -8.90
CA LEU A 95 -8.21 10.37 -7.57
C LEU A 95 -7.14 11.48 -7.69
N ARG A 96 -7.17 12.43 -6.76
CA ARG A 96 -6.30 13.61 -6.78
C ARG A 96 -5.04 13.41 -5.95
N GLU A 97 -5.13 12.60 -4.90
CA GLU A 97 -4.07 12.50 -3.91
C GLU A 97 -4.10 11.14 -3.25
N LEU A 98 -2.93 10.61 -2.94
CA LEU A 98 -2.77 9.41 -2.12
C LEU A 98 -2.10 9.78 -0.81
N VAL A 99 -2.63 9.22 0.28
CA VAL A 99 -2.11 9.41 1.63
C VAL A 99 -1.79 8.06 2.25
N THR A 100 -0.86 8.05 3.18
CA THR A 100 -0.51 6.85 3.93
C THR A 100 0.19 7.22 5.22
N TYR A 101 0.45 6.23 6.06
CA TYR A 101 1.31 6.41 7.23
C TYR A 101 2.23 5.20 7.39
N CYS A 102 3.36 5.45 8.05
CA CYS A 102 4.30 4.40 8.42
C CYS A 102 4.70 4.60 9.88
N VAL A 103 4.95 3.50 10.59
CA VAL A 103 5.54 3.61 11.92
C VAL A 103 6.96 4.19 11.82
N LEU A 104 7.39 4.91 12.83
CA LEU A 104 8.65 5.69 12.83
C LEU A 104 9.89 4.86 12.46
N TRP A 105 9.90 3.59 12.84
CA TRP A 105 11.06 2.72 12.63
C TRP A 105 11.00 1.91 11.33
N ASN A 106 9.97 2.07 10.52
CA ASN A 106 9.87 1.34 9.24
C ASN A 106 10.58 2.12 8.13
N CYS A 107 11.90 2.24 8.25
CA CYS A 107 12.71 2.99 7.29
C CYS A 107 12.63 2.49 5.85
N PRO A 108 12.63 1.16 5.57
CA PRO A 108 12.49 0.71 4.18
C PRO A 108 11.22 1.18 3.51
N SER A 109 10.09 1.16 4.21
CA SER A 109 8.81 1.63 3.67
C SER A 109 8.81 3.14 3.44
N ILE A 110 9.30 3.90 4.42
CA ILE A 110 9.43 5.36 4.32
C ILE A 110 10.32 5.73 3.13
N ASN A 111 11.47 5.09 2.99
CA ASN A 111 12.39 5.36 1.88
C ASN A 111 11.77 5.06 0.52
N SER A 112 11.04 3.95 0.39
CA SER A 112 10.34 3.61 -0.86
C SER A 112 9.31 4.67 -1.22
N LEU A 113 8.54 5.15 -0.26
CA LEU A 113 7.55 6.20 -0.47
C LEU A 113 8.20 7.51 -0.89
N ILE A 114 9.27 7.94 -0.20
CA ILE A 114 9.98 9.17 -0.54
C ILE A 114 10.56 9.08 -1.96
N ARG A 115 11.15 7.96 -2.32
CA ARG A 115 11.68 7.73 -3.68
C ARG A 115 10.58 7.76 -4.75
N CYS A 116 9.35 7.43 -4.37
CA CYS A 116 8.21 7.51 -5.27
C CYS A 116 7.55 8.90 -5.29
N GLY A 117 8.10 9.86 -4.56
CA GLY A 117 7.63 11.25 -4.57
C GLY A 117 6.67 11.62 -3.45
N TYR A 118 6.49 10.76 -2.47
CA TYR A 118 5.67 11.07 -1.30
C TYR A 118 6.43 12.00 -0.37
N ARG A 119 5.69 12.89 0.29
CA ARG A 119 6.27 13.88 1.21
C ARG A 119 5.57 13.78 2.55
N PHE A 120 6.32 14.05 3.62
CA PHE A 120 5.75 14.13 4.95
C PHE A 120 4.76 15.28 5.05
N TYR A 121 3.68 15.06 5.78
CA TYR A 121 2.72 16.12 6.11
C TYR A 121 2.20 15.90 7.53
N ARG A 122 1.62 16.95 8.09
CA ARG A 122 1.00 16.91 9.42
C ARG A 122 -0.52 16.86 9.25
N PRO A 123 -1.17 15.74 9.54
CA PRO A 123 -2.63 15.66 9.43
C PRO A 123 -3.31 16.44 10.55
N ALA A 124 -4.56 16.87 10.30
CA ALA A 124 -5.38 17.54 11.33
C ALA A 124 -5.64 16.63 12.54
N THR A 125 -5.80 15.32 12.29
CA THR A 125 -5.91 14.30 13.33
C THR A 125 -4.92 13.18 13.03
N LYS A 126 -4.40 12.54 14.09
CA LYS A 126 -3.45 11.43 13.93
C LYS A 126 -4.19 10.13 13.69
N TRP A 127 -4.81 10.01 12.54
CA TRP A 127 -5.69 8.90 12.18
C TRP A 127 -4.98 7.54 12.10
N GLY A 128 -3.65 7.51 11.96
CA GLY A 128 -2.84 6.28 11.97
C GLY A 128 -2.10 6.05 13.28
N GLY A 129 -2.39 6.86 14.32
CA GLY A 129 -1.76 6.72 15.62
C GLY A 129 -0.66 7.74 15.90
N LYS A 130 -0.23 7.80 17.15
CA LYS A 130 0.74 8.82 17.62
C LYS A 130 2.16 8.55 17.15
N SER A 131 2.51 7.27 16.92
CA SER A 131 3.86 6.86 16.52
C SER A 131 4.00 6.71 15.02
N ALA A 132 3.12 7.35 14.25
CA ALA A 132 3.15 7.29 12.80
C ALA A 132 3.71 8.55 12.18
N LEU A 133 4.39 8.39 11.05
CA LEU A 133 4.72 9.47 10.12
C LEU A 133 3.74 9.41 8.96
N TYR A 134 3.24 10.56 8.57
CA TYR A 134 2.21 10.68 7.52
C TYR A 134 2.83 11.22 6.25
N LEU A 135 2.50 10.58 5.14
CA LEU A 135 3.03 10.94 3.83
C LEU A 135 1.89 11.07 2.82
N ALA A 136 2.09 11.96 1.86
CA ALA A 136 1.09 12.21 0.81
C ALA A 136 1.78 12.52 -0.51
N LYS A 137 1.05 12.26 -1.60
CA LYS A 137 1.49 12.60 -2.95
C LYS A 137 0.27 13.02 -3.76
N ARG A 138 0.37 14.19 -4.41
CA ARG A 138 -0.60 14.60 -5.42
C ARG A 138 -0.33 13.84 -6.71
N LEU A 139 -1.40 13.37 -7.30
CA LEU A 139 -1.34 12.60 -8.55
C LEU A 139 -1.39 13.48 -9.79
#